data_d646f7080ca533c6502cc4375c516fc1
#
_entry.id   d646f7080ca533c6502cc4375c516fc1
#
_cell.length_a   1.000
_cell.length_b   1.000
_cell.length_c   1.000
_cell.angle_alpha   90.00
_cell.angle_beta   90.00
_cell.angle_gamma   90.00
#
_symmetry.space_group_name_H-M   'P 1'
#
loop_
_entity.id
_entity.type
_entity.pdbx_description
1 polymer ?
#
loop_
_entity_poly.entity_id
_entity_poly.type
_entity_poly.pdbx_seq_one_letter_code
_entity_poly.pdbx_strand_id
1 'polypeptide(L)'
;MKYCTNCGNELKENSNFCTKCGKPTKKELEKIKKIEKEKKEQVNEKLLLWLGTFLVIISSIIFAFTNWENMNDIFKVIFLSIEALIFFTSSFAFKKLKNDGAYKTMWFLGTIFIIVILNFIGEKELLGNYLSYKGSGIYVYLALSSVLCALIYYLSSKFMKSKTFLFFGHVFSYLMVISLLYLFKMDRIYSENLILPVLCLINLVIIIINVFVKNKQLRTFMSIISLIFVPITLTYSDIYSDLVINSIIPFIFELISLFIIIKTEKNNPLNYIYVILIYVLTLGLVPNIINLFTSSISIELFITILSLALLYFILTIISDKSISVMSYILTMILSYLNIFCYSIRPEVAIIMTLIIGAIQIFTIKFNDEKIKKTISELLLPITMFILIYNIFEVFIDAKLELILLVASILCFLINTFINKNEKETVINSIFEAFAFIFLSVSSIVIIFNGNSLTAFLLNELLWIYYFIYVLINKNIKSENIVMLTLTICNLFLCSIRLNIKLYYVLLFVTGYNSVNLYVL
;
A
#
# COMPACT_ATOMS: atom_id res chain seq x y z
N MET A 1 35.07 -38.90 -30.75
CA MET A 1 34.66 -38.65 -29.34
C MET A 1 34.79 -37.18 -29.05
N LYS A 2 33.82 -36.51 -28.46
CA LYS A 2 33.85 -35.09 -28.10
C LYS A 2 33.92 -35.00 -26.58
N TYR A 3 34.83 -34.17 -26.08
CA TYR A 3 35.01 -33.96 -24.63
C TYR A 3 34.48 -32.60 -24.21
N CYS A 4 34.00 -32.51 -22.99
CA CYS A 4 33.52 -31.25 -22.40
C CYS A 4 34.71 -30.28 -22.19
N THR A 5 34.65 -29.11 -22.78
CA THR A 5 35.74 -28.08 -22.71
C THR A 5 35.93 -27.54 -21.28
N ASN A 6 34.98 -27.79 -20.34
CA ASN A 6 35.08 -27.30 -18.97
C ASN A 6 35.58 -28.35 -17.98
N CYS A 7 35.19 -29.61 -18.11
CA CYS A 7 35.50 -30.65 -17.12
C CYS A 7 36.17 -31.92 -17.70
N GLY A 8 36.48 -31.93 -19.01
CA GLY A 8 37.12 -33.05 -19.71
C GLY A 8 36.29 -34.33 -19.81
N ASN A 9 35.03 -34.35 -19.35
CA ASN A 9 34.22 -35.55 -19.44
C ASN A 9 33.76 -35.85 -20.87
N GLU A 10 33.69 -37.13 -21.24
CA GLU A 10 33.23 -37.55 -22.55
C GLU A 10 31.75 -37.18 -22.76
N LEU A 11 31.43 -36.57 -23.89
CA LEU A 11 30.09 -36.14 -24.25
C LEU A 11 29.42 -37.18 -25.12
N LYS A 12 28.19 -37.60 -24.74
CA LYS A 12 27.37 -38.44 -25.59
C LYS A 12 27.03 -37.73 -26.90
N GLU A 13 26.98 -38.47 -27.99
CA GLU A 13 26.59 -37.94 -29.29
C GLU A 13 25.21 -37.26 -29.18
N ASN A 14 25.14 -36.01 -29.66
CA ASN A 14 23.95 -35.13 -29.61
C ASN A 14 23.52 -34.60 -28.23
N SER A 15 24.37 -34.69 -27.20
CA SER A 15 24.02 -34.04 -25.92
C SER A 15 24.16 -32.50 -26.02
N ASN A 16 23.14 -31.78 -25.58
CA ASN A 16 23.14 -30.31 -25.51
C ASN A 16 23.90 -29.78 -24.28
N PHE A 17 23.98 -30.57 -23.20
CA PHE A 17 24.64 -30.24 -21.95
C PHE A 17 25.55 -31.37 -21.48
N CYS A 18 26.63 -31.03 -20.77
CA CYS A 18 27.49 -32.02 -20.14
C CYS A 18 26.79 -32.67 -18.94
N THR A 19 26.70 -34.01 -18.94
CA THR A 19 26.04 -34.77 -17.87
C THR A 19 26.75 -34.70 -16.52
N LYS A 20 28.06 -34.35 -16.48
CA LYS A 20 28.86 -34.25 -15.27
C LYS A 20 28.87 -32.86 -14.64
N CYS A 21 28.95 -31.78 -15.44
CA CYS A 21 29.07 -30.40 -14.93
C CYS A 21 27.92 -29.47 -15.32
N GLY A 22 26.91 -29.96 -16.07
CA GLY A 22 25.72 -29.20 -16.48
C GLY A 22 25.99 -28.07 -17.49
N LYS A 23 27.22 -27.80 -17.90
CA LYS A 23 27.52 -26.72 -18.87
C LYS A 23 27.07 -27.11 -20.27
N PRO A 24 26.58 -26.12 -21.07
CA PRO A 24 26.18 -26.35 -22.47
C PRO A 24 27.38 -26.78 -23.34
N THR A 25 27.12 -27.64 -24.29
CA THR A 25 28.13 -28.04 -25.30
C THR A 25 28.43 -26.86 -26.24
N LYS A 26 29.57 -26.89 -26.92
CA LYS A 26 29.99 -25.83 -27.86
C LYS A 26 28.89 -25.49 -28.88
N LYS A 27 28.20 -26.51 -29.40
CA LYS A 27 27.09 -26.36 -30.36
C LYS A 27 25.87 -25.65 -29.73
N GLU A 28 25.55 -25.95 -28.50
CA GLU A 28 24.43 -25.33 -27.79
C GLU A 28 24.77 -23.90 -27.35
N LEU A 29 26.03 -23.66 -26.96
CA LEU A 29 26.54 -22.32 -26.61
C LEU A 29 26.51 -21.37 -27.82
N GLU A 30 26.82 -21.87 -29.01
CA GLU A 30 26.69 -21.12 -30.27
C GLU A 30 25.23 -20.80 -30.59
N LYS A 31 24.32 -21.75 -30.38
CA LYS A 31 22.88 -21.49 -30.54
C LYS A 31 22.36 -20.44 -29.55
N ILE A 32 22.72 -20.55 -28.26
CA ILE A 32 22.35 -19.58 -27.23
C ILE A 32 22.86 -18.19 -27.61
N LYS A 33 24.12 -18.06 -27.97
CA LYS A 33 24.71 -16.79 -28.43
C LYS A 33 24.01 -16.23 -29.67
N LYS A 34 23.60 -17.08 -30.62
CA LYS A 34 22.85 -16.66 -31.81
C LYS A 34 21.47 -16.13 -31.43
N ILE A 35 20.75 -16.83 -30.54
CA ILE A 35 19.44 -16.40 -30.02
C ILE A 35 19.54 -15.09 -29.24
N GLU A 36 20.59 -14.94 -28.43
CA GLU A 36 20.82 -13.69 -27.67
C GLU A 36 21.15 -12.51 -28.62
N LYS A 37 21.94 -12.75 -29.65
CA LYS A 37 22.25 -11.75 -30.67
C LYS A 37 21.02 -11.33 -31.46
N GLU A 38 20.20 -12.30 -31.90
CA GLU A 38 18.92 -12.03 -32.59
C GLU A 38 17.92 -11.27 -31.69
N LYS A 39 17.84 -11.60 -30.38
CA LYS A 39 17.03 -10.84 -29.40
C LYS A 39 17.55 -9.41 -29.24
N LYS A 40 18.86 -9.21 -29.18
CA LYS A 40 19.46 -7.88 -29.01
C LYS A 40 19.27 -7.02 -30.27
N GLU A 41 19.38 -7.60 -31.47
CA GLU A 41 19.08 -6.96 -32.75
C GLU A 41 17.59 -6.56 -32.81
N GLN A 42 16.64 -7.44 -32.40
CA GLN A 42 15.22 -7.12 -32.36
C GLN A 42 14.88 -6.00 -31.36
N VAL A 43 15.60 -5.92 -30.23
CA VAL A 43 15.42 -4.82 -29.27
C VAL A 43 15.91 -3.51 -29.84
N ASN A 44 17.08 -3.51 -30.52
CA ASN A 44 17.64 -2.32 -31.16
C ASN A 44 16.76 -1.84 -32.32
N GLU A 45 16.23 -2.73 -33.15
CA GLU A 45 15.29 -2.39 -34.22
C GLU A 45 14.00 -1.75 -33.66
N LYS A 46 13.46 -2.29 -32.56
CA LYS A 46 12.29 -1.71 -31.90
C LYS A 46 12.58 -0.32 -31.34
N LEU A 47 13.76 -0.14 -30.75
CA LEU A 47 14.18 1.15 -30.20
C LEU A 47 14.36 2.21 -31.30
N LEU A 48 15.01 1.84 -32.42
CA LEU A 48 15.18 2.70 -33.58
C LEU A 48 13.84 3.09 -34.22
N LEU A 49 12.91 2.15 -34.30
CA LEU A 49 11.55 2.39 -34.79
C LEU A 49 10.77 3.34 -33.88
N TRP A 50 10.90 3.18 -32.57
CA TRP A 50 10.32 4.08 -31.56
C TRP A 50 10.90 5.49 -31.68
N LEU A 51 12.20 5.61 -31.82
CA LEU A 51 12.90 6.88 -31.94
C LEU A 51 12.56 7.58 -33.28
N GLY A 52 12.49 6.83 -34.38
CA GLY A 52 12.05 7.34 -35.69
C GLY A 52 10.61 7.84 -35.68
N THR A 53 9.68 7.07 -35.09
CA THR A 53 8.28 7.51 -34.95
C THR A 53 8.13 8.72 -34.03
N PHE A 54 8.88 8.78 -32.95
CA PHE A 54 8.89 9.94 -32.05
C PHE A 54 9.40 11.21 -32.74
N LEU A 55 10.46 11.09 -33.55
CA LEU A 55 10.98 12.20 -34.35
C LEU A 55 9.99 12.68 -35.42
N VAL A 56 9.29 11.76 -36.09
CA VAL A 56 8.24 12.12 -37.05
C VAL A 56 7.10 12.86 -36.36
N ILE A 57 6.65 12.38 -35.20
CA ILE A 57 5.61 13.06 -34.42
C ILE A 57 6.05 14.47 -34.02
N ILE A 58 7.29 14.61 -33.48
CA ILE A 58 7.83 15.92 -33.09
C ILE A 58 7.94 16.85 -34.31
N SER A 59 8.45 16.36 -35.44
CA SER A 59 8.58 17.19 -36.65
C SER A 59 7.23 17.63 -37.20
N SER A 60 6.22 16.75 -37.18
CA SER A 60 4.83 17.10 -37.56
C SER A 60 4.23 18.13 -36.59
N ILE A 61 4.49 17.99 -35.29
CA ILE A 61 4.07 18.96 -34.28
C ILE A 61 4.76 20.32 -34.51
N ILE A 62 6.09 20.35 -34.72
CA ILE A 62 6.84 21.58 -34.98
C ILE A 62 6.34 22.24 -36.28
N PHE A 63 6.14 21.48 -37.35
CA PHE A 63 5.60 21.99 -38.60
C PHE A 63 4.19 22.56 -38.41
N ALA A 64 3.35 21.87 -37.68
CA ALA A 64 2.01 22.34 -37.33
C ALA A 64 2.09 23.66 -36.54
N PHE A 65 2.94 23.78 -35.55
CA PHE A 65 3.08 25.01 -34.76
C PHE A 65 3.61 26.20 -35.56
N THR A 66 4.54 26.01 -36.48
CA THR A 66 5.19 27.10 -37.24
C THR A 66 4.32 27.65 -38.38
N ASN A 67 3.49 26.82 -39.03
CA ASN A 67 2.69 27.20 -40.16
C ASN A 67 1.18 27.22 -39.87
N TRP A 68 0.77 26.82 -38.68
CA TRP A 68 -0.62 26.55 -38.32
C TRP A 68 -1.52 27.78 -38.39
N GLU A 69 -0.99 28.94 -37.97
CA GLU A 69 -1.77 30.17 -37.93
C GLU A 69 -2.19 30.66 -39.34
N ASN A 70 -1.36 30.38 -40.34
CA ASN A 70 -1.58 30.83 -41.71
C ASN A 70 -2.46 29.88 -42.55
N MET A 71 -2.79 28.69 -42.02
CA MET A 71 -3.61 27.70 -42.76
C MET A 71 -5.08 27.82 -42.44
N ASN A 72 -5.94 27.74 -43.46
CA ASN A 72 -7.37 27.61 -43.26
C ASN A 72 -7.71 26.30 -42.50
N ASP A 73 -8.72 26.34 -41.64
CA ASP A 73 -9.08 25.21 -40.79
C ASP A 73 -9.49 23.94 -41.58
N ILE A 74 -10.10 24.08 -42.75
CA ILE A 74 -10.35 22.95 -43.63
C ILE A 74 -9.04 22.30 -44.13
N PHE A 75 -8.04 23.11 -44.50
CA PHE A 75 -6.73 22.60 -44.91
C PHE A 75 -6.02 21.87 -43.77
N LYS A 76 -6.18 22.32 -42.53
CA LYS A 76 -5.65 21.64 -41.36
C LYS A 76 -6.23 20.23 -41.19
N VAL A 77 -7.55 20.08 -41.35
CA VAL A 77 -8.22 18.77 -41.32
C VAL A 77 -7.73 17.87 -42.46
N ILE A 78 -7.61 18.41 -43.68
CA ILE A 78 -7.07 17.65 -44.82
C ILE A 78 -5.64 17.19 -44.54
N PHE A 79 -4.77 18.07 -44.03
CA PHE A 79 -3.39 17.75 -43.67
C PHE A 79 -3.34 16.60 -42.64
N LEU A 80 -4.05 16.72 -41.51
CA LEU A 80 -4.13 15.69 -40.50
C LEU A 80 -4.69 14.37 -41.05
N SER A 81 -5.63 14.43 -41.98
CA SER A 81 -6.20 13.24 -42.63
C SER A 81 -5.20 12.55 -43.56
N ILE A 82 -4.35 13.32 -44.26
CA ILE A 82 -3.24 12.79 -45.06
C ILE A 82 -2.22 12.11 -44.16
N GLU A 83 -1.84 12.72 -43.03
CA GLU A 83 -0.93 12.10 -42.05
C GLU A 83 -1.49 10.77 -41.51
N ALA A 84 -2.76 10.72 -41.14
CA ALA A 84 -3.43 9.47 -40.75
C ALA A 84 -3.34 8.39 -41.84
N LEU A 85 -3.59 8.77 -43.10
CA LEU A 85 -3.48 7.87 -44.26
C LEU A 85 -2.06 7.36 -44.47
N ILE A 86 -1.04 8.22 -44.33
CA ILE A 86 0.36 7.83 -44.42
C ILE A 86 0.68 6.77 -43.34
N PHE A 87 0.22 6.94 -42.09
CA PHE A 87 0.42 5.95 -41.05
C PHE A 87 -0.29 4.62 -41.36
N PHE A 88 -1.51 4.63 -41.82
CA PHE A 88 -2.21 3.41 -42.21
C PHE A 88 -1.57 2.71 -43.40
N THR A 89 -1.18 3.43 -44.46
CA THR A 89 -0.49 2.85 -45.62
C THR A 89 0.91 2.30 -45.24
N SER A 90 1.66 3.02 -44.41
CA SER A 90 2.93 2.55 -43.86
C SER A 90 2.77 1.28 -43.05
N SER A 91 1.68 1.18 -42.26
CA SER A 91 1.36 -0.03 -41.52
C SER A 91 1.25 -1.25 -42.45
N PHE A 92 0.52 -1.14 -43.59
CA PHE A 92 0.42 -2.23 -44.57
C PHE A 92 1.78 -2.60 -45.19
N ALA A 93 2.65 -1.60 -45.44
CA ALA A 93 4.00 -1.86 -45.95
C ALA A 93 4.83 -2.68 -44.93
N PHE A 94 4.81 -2.32 -43.65
CA PHE A 94 5.49 -3.08 -42.59
C PHE A 94 4.91 -4.49 -42.39
N LYS A 95 3.62 -4.70 -42.63
CA LYS A 95 3.02 -6.03 -42.62
C LYS A 95 3.60 -6.92 -43.71
N LYS A 96 3.80 -6.38 -44.93
CA LYS A 96 4.47 -7.10 -46.03
C LYS A 96 5.93 -7.44 -45.70
N LEU A 97 6.62 -6.61 -44.96
CA LEU A 97 8.00 -6.83 -44.45
C LEU A 97 8.06 -7.76 -43.25
N LYS A 98 6.94 -8.37 -42.82
CA LYS A 98 6.80 -9.27 -41.66
C LYS A 98 7.29 -8.66 -40.33
N ASN A 99 7.24 -7.34 -40.20
CA ASN A 99 7.59 -6.64 -38.97
C ASN A 99 6.31 -6.32 -38.18
N ASP A 100 5.87 -7.26 -37.32
CA ASP A 100 4.62 -7.16 -36.57
C ASP A 100 4.62 -6.00 -35.57
N GLY A 101 5.78 -5.62 -35.02
CA GLY A 101 5.89 -4.49 -34.09
C GLY A 101 5.60 -3.17 -34.79
N ALA A 102 6.31 -2.88 -35.87
CA ALA A 102 6.15 -1.67 -36.68
C ALA A 102 4.74 -1.55 -37.27
N TYR A 103 4.23 -2.64 -37.81
CA TYR A 103 2.87 -2.73 -38.34
C TYR A 103 1.80 -2.24 -37.34
N LYS A 104 1.82 -2.77 -36.10
CA LYS A 104 0.86 -2.39 -35.07
C LYS A 104 1.05 -0.97 -34.57
N THR A 105 2.32 -0.52 -34.45
CA THR A 105 2.63 0.85 -34.01
C THR A 105 2.16 1.90 -35.01
N MET A 106 2.43 1.69 -36.32
CA MET A 106 1.98 2.62 -37.36
C MET A 106 0.45 2.70 -37.44
N TRP A 107 -0.23 1.56 -37.32
CA TRP A 107 -1.70 1.56 -37.26
C TRP A 107 -2.22 2.31 -36.02
N PHE A 108 -1.59 2.14 -34.88
CA PHE A 108 -1.97 2.83 -33.64
C PHE A 108 -1.81 4.36 -33.78
N LEU A 109 -0.72 4.82 -34.40
CA LEU A 109 -0.53 6.24 -34.69
C LEU A 109 -1.63 6.79 -35.62
N GLY A 110 -1.97 6.06 -36.69
CA GLY A 110 -3.08 6.43 -37.56
C GLY A 110 -4.40 6.58 -36.79
N THR A 111 -4.69 5.70 -35.81
CA THR A 111 -5.89 5.83 -34.99
C THR A 111 -5.83 7.03 -34.03
N ILE A 112 -4.67 7.41 -33.50
CA ILE A 112 -4.49 8.62 -32.68
C ILE A 112 -4.78 9.87 -33.53
N PHE A 113 -4.31 9.93 -34.76
CA PHE A 113 -4.60 11.07 -35.64
C PHE A 113 -6.12 11.26 -35.91
N ILE A 114 -6.90 10.18 -35.93
CA ILE A 114 -8.38 10.31 -36.03
C ILE A 114 -8.92 11.03 -34.79
N ILE A 115 -8.41 10.71 -33.59
CA ILE A 115 -8.83 11.40 -32.36
C ILE A 115 -8.47 12.88 -32.43
N VAL A 116 -7.27 13.22 -32.91
CA VAL A 116 -6.80 14.61 -33.06
C VAL A 116 -7.71 15.35 -34.07
N ILE A 117 -8.05 14.73 -35.21
CA ILE A 117 -8.95 15.30 -36.20
C ILE A 117 -10.33 15.60 -35.60
N LEU A 118 -10.91 14.64 -34.87
CA LEU A 118 -12.21 14.84 -34.22
C LEU A 118 -12.14 15.96 -33.18
N ASN A 119 -11.10 16.02 -32.35
CA ASN A 119 -10.93 17.12 -31.42
C ASN A 119 -10.83 18.48 -32.12
N PHE A 120 -10.08 18.56 -33.22
CA PHE A 120 -9.92 19.78 -34.00
C PHE A 120 -11.25 20.23 -34.64
N ILE A 121 -12.03 19.30 -35.21
CA ILE A 121 -13.35 19.56 -35.76
C ILE A 121 -14.29 20.15 -34.72
N GLY A 122 -14.31 19.61 -33.51
CA GLY A 122 -15.13 20.10 -32.40
C GLY A 122 -14.69 21.48 -31.89
N GLU A 123 -13.39 21.75 -31.83
CA GLU A 123 -12.83 23.02 -31.38
C GLU A 123 -13.11 24.16 -32.39
N LYS A 124 -12.98 23.87 -33.69
CA LYS A 124 -13.14 24.84 -34.78
C LYS A 124 -14.58 24.95 -35.31
N GLU A 125 -15.54 24.32 -34.67
CA GLU A 125 -16.97 24.40 -35.01
C GLU A 125 -17.29 23.99 -36.48
N LEU A 126 -16.46 23.10 -37.05
CA LEU A 126 -16.57 22.75 -38.49
C LEU A 126 -17.84 21.98 -38.83
N LEU A 127 -18.53 21.40 -37.86
CA LEU A 127 -19.85 20.78 -37.98
C LEU A 127 -20.99 21.71 -37.52
N GLY A 128 -20.71 23.01 -37.45
CA GLY A 128 -21.64 24.02 -36.95
C GLY A 128 -21.56 24.22 -35.43
N ASN A 129 -22.08 25.36 -34.99
CA ASN A 129 -21.97 25.78 -33.56
C ASN A 129 -22.62 24.77 -32.61
N TYR A 130 -23.71 24.09 -33.01
CA TYR A 130 -24.37 23.12 -32.14
C TYR A 130 -23.47 21.91 -31.80
N LEU A 131 -22.83 21.29 -32.81
CA LEU A 131 -21.94 20.14 -32.65
C LEU A 131 -20.48 20.58 -32.47
N SER A 132 -20.21 21.39 -31.44
CA SER A 132 -18.88 21.89 -31.12
C SER A 132 -18.64 21.91 -29.61
N TYR A 133 -17.40 22.15 -29.20
CA TYR A 133 -17.06 22.28 -27.78
C TYR A 133 -17.64 23.52 -27.10
N LYS A 134 -18.02 24.54 -27.87
CA LYS A 134 -18.66 25.77 -27.37
C LYS A 134 -20.18 25.75 -27.51
N GLY A 135 -20.70 24.78 -28.23
CA GLY A 135 -22.12 24.67 -28.54
C GLY A 135 -22.95 23.98 -27.47
N SER A 136 -24.25 24.20 -27.50
CA SER A 136 -25.19 23.54 -26.57
C SER A 136 -25.27 22.02 -26.76
N GLY A 137 -24.82 21.48 -27.89
CA GLY A 137 -24.77 20.05 -28.21
C GLY A 137 -23.40 19.40 -27.94
N ILE A 138 -22.55 19.99 -27.12
CA ILE A 138 -21.20 19.46 -26.78
C ILE A 138 -21.25 17.98 -26.38
N TYR A 139 -22.20 17.58 -25.55
CA TYR A 139 -22.28 16.19 -25.08
C TYR A 139 -22.76 15.23 -26.18
N VAL A 140 -23.58 15.71 -27.14
CA VAL A 140 -23.93 14.94 -28.33
C VAL A 140 -22.69 14.73 -29.20
N TYR A 141 -21.90 15.78 -29.41
CA TYR A 141 -20.66 15.70 -30.17
C TYR A 141 -19.64 14.71 -29.52
N LEU A 142 -19.46 14.83 -28.22
CA LEU A 142 -18.56 13.92 -27.45
C LEU A 142 -19.05 12.47 -27.48
N ALA A 143 -20.36 12.23 -27.39
CA ALA A 143 -20.90 10.89 -27.48
C ALA A 143 -20.68 10.29 -28.89
N LEU A 144 -20.98 11.04 -29.97
CA LEU A 144 -20.79 10.59 -31.36
C LEU A 144 -19.30 10.32 -31.68
N SER A 145 -18.39 11.23 -31.28
CA SER A 145 -16.96 11.06 -31.51
C SER A 145 -16.40 9.86 -30.69
N SER A 146 -16.88 9.66 -29.49
CA SER A 146 -16.50 8.50 -28.65
C SER A 146 -17.01 7.18 -29.25
N VAL A 147 -18.24 7.12 -29.77
CA VAL A 147 -18.76 5.94 -30.48
C VAL A 147 -17.90 5.63 -31.70
N LEU A 148 -17.57 6.63 -32.51
CA LEU A 148 -16.73 6.44 -33.70
C LEU A 148 -15.35 5.90 -33.33
N CYS A 149 -14.71 6.49 -32.33
CA CYS A 149 -13.41 6.02 -31.82
C CYS A 149 -13.52 4.59 -31.27
N ALA A 150 -14.54 4.28 -30.46
CA ALA A 150 -14.75 2.93 -29.91
C ALA A 150 -14.87 1.90 -31.04
N LEU A 151 -15.66 2.17 -32.07
CA LEU A 151 -15.82 1.28 -33.23
C LEU A 151 -14.49 1.06 -33.96
N ILE A 152 -13.72 2.14 -34.23
CA ILE A 152 -12.41 2.05 -34.87
C ILE A 152 -11.46 1.18 -34.06
N TYR A 153 -11.40 1.39 -32.74
CA TYR A 153 -10.52 0.61 -31.88
C TYR A 153 -10.96 -0.85 -31.73
N TYR A 154 -12.25 -1.16 -31.67
CA TYR A 154 -12.75 -2.55 -31.65
C TYR A 154 -12.47 -3.26 -32.97
N LEU A 155 -12.70 -2.61 -34.12
CA LEU A 155 -12.35 -3.15 -35.43
C LEU A 155 -10.83 -3.37 -35.55
N SER A 156 -10.02 -2.38 -35.15
CA SER A 156 -8.56 -2.48 -35.12
C SER A 156 -8.09 -3.62 -34.23
N SER A 157 -8.70 -3.84 -33.07
CA SER A 157 -8.40 -4.98 -32.19
C SER A 157 -8.59 -6.32 -32.89
N LYS A 158 -9.67 -6.46 -33.66
CA LYS A 158 -9.96 -7.69 -34.43
C LYS A 158 -8.96 -7.90 -35.56
N PHE A 159 -8.61 -6.84 -36.33
CA PHE A 159 -7.65 -6.91 -37.43
C PHE A 159 -6.21 -7.16 -36.97
N MET A 160 -5.79 -6.44 -35.91
CA MET A 160 -4.44 -6.49 -35.39
C MET A 160 -4.20 -7.63 -34.41
N LYS A 161 -5.24 -8.32 -33.95
CA LYS A 161 -5.21 -9.32 -32.88
C LYS A 161 -4.46 -8.77 -31.64
N SER A 162 -4.68 -7.51 -31.30
CA SER A 162 -3.95 -6.79 -30.25
C SER A 162 -4.87 -6.38 -29.11
N LYS A 163 -4.43 -6.66 -27.89
CA LYS A 163 -5.13 -6.34 -26.65
C LYS A 163 -5.16 -4.84 -26.36
N THR A 164 -4.15 -4.11 -26.82
CA THR A 164 -4.04 -2.66 -26.63
C THR A 164 -5.18 -1.92 -27.31
N PHE A 165 -5.51 -2.28 -28.55
CA PHE A 165 -6.64 -1.67 -29.24
C PHE A 165 -7.97 -1.97 -28.55
N LEU A 166 -8.14 -3.18 -28.03
CA LEU A 166 -9.34 -3.54 -27.27
C LEU A 166 -9.49 -2.69 -26.01
N PHE A 167 -8.38 -2.44 -25.31
CA PHE A 167 -8.35 -1.57 -24.13
C PHE A 167 -8.83 -0.16 -24.47
N PHE A 168 -8.29 0.47 -25.52
CA PHE A 168 -8.74 1.79 -25.96
C PHE A 168 -10.21 1.80 -26.42
N GLY A 169 -10.68 0.71 -27.05
CA GLY A 169 -12.11 0.56 -27.37
C GLY A 169 -13.00 0.65 -26.13
N HIS A 170 -12.59 0.02 -25.04
CA HIS A 170 -13.30 0.14 -23.75
C HIS A 170 -13.22 1.55 -23.16
N VAL A 171 -12.05 2.22 -23.23
CA VAL A 171 -11.91 3.63 -22.78
C VAL A 171 -12.90 4.53 -23.51
N PHE A 172 -12.98 4.46 -24.83
CA PHE A 172 -13.93 5.29 -25.59
C PHE A 172 -15.39 4.90 -25.36
N SER A 173 -15.69 3.63 -25.10
CA SER A 173 -17.04 3.24 -24.68
C SER A 173 -17.42 3.86 -23.33
N TYR A 174 -16.48 3.99 -22.41
CA TYR A 174 -16.69 4.67 -21.13
C TYR A 174 -16.91 6.18 -21.32
N LEU A 175 -16.09 6.83 -22.17
CA LEU A 175 -16.26 8.25 -22.50
C LEU A 175 -17.64 8.52 -23.17
N MET A 176 -18.11 7.59 -24.00
CA MET A 176 -19.46 7.65 -24.54
C MET A 176 -20.51 7.64 -23.41
N VAL A 177 -20.40 6.72 -22.45
CA VAL A 177 -21.34 6.65 -21.32
C VAL A 177 -21.32 7.94 -20.51
N ILE A 178 -20.13 8.47 -20.19
CA ILE A 178 -19.99 9.75 -19.47
C ILE A 178 -20.70 10.87 -20.24
N SER A 179 -20.46 10.97 -21.53
CA SER A 179 -21.08 11.99 -22.38
C SER A 179 -22.61 11.88 -22.42
N LEU A 180 -23.15 10.65 -22.43
CA LEU A 180 -24.59 10.41 -22.36
C LEU A 180 -25.19 10.81 -21.01
N LEU A 181 -24.49 10.54 -19.90
CA LEU A 181 -24.94 10.94 -18.57
C LEU A 181 -25.05 12.47 -18.45
N TYR A 182 -24.06 13.21 -18.98
CA TYR A 182 -24.16 14.68 -19.08
C TYR A 182 -25.26 15.15 -20.01
N LEU A 183 -25.46 14.46 -21.15
CA LEU A 183 -26.56 14.79 -22.08
C LEU A 183 -27.93 14.63 -21.41
N PHE A 184 -28.13 13.61 -20.60
CA PHE A 184 -29.35 13.39 -19.82
C PHE A 184 -29.44 14.26 -18.56
N LYS A 185 -28.50 15.22 -18.38
CA LYS A 185 -28.46 16.16 -17.24
C LYS A 185 -28.42 15.47 -15.88
N MET A 186 -27.73 14.33 -15.81
CA MET A 186 -27.54 13.61 -14.55
C MET A 186 -26.66 14.38 -13.53
N ASP A 187 -26.00 15.46 -13.96
CA ASP A 187 -25.25 16.42 -13.16
C ASP A 187 -26.14 17.41 -12.38
N ARG A 188 -27.45 17.45 -12.67
CA ARG A 188 -28.39 18.47 -12.15
C ARG A 188 -29.71 17.91 -11.65
N ILE A 189 -29.80 16.60 -11.41
CA ILE A 189 -31.02 15.98 -10.88
C ILE A 189 -31.13 16.33 -9.40
N TYR A 190 -32.20 17.01 -8.99
CA TYR A 190 -32.44 17.45 -7.60
C TYR A 190 -31.29 18.27 -7.00
N SER A 191 -30.59 19.10 -7.79
CA SER A 191 -29.33 19.78 -7.41
C SER A 191 -28.16 18.85 -7.07
N GLU A 192 -28.27 17.58 -7.32
CA GLU A 192 -27.25 16.57 -7.05
C GLU A 192 -26.51 16.15 -8.31
N ASN A 193 -25.23 15.84 -8.17
CA ASN A 193 -24.44 15.29 -9.26
C ASN A 193 -24.41 13.75 -9.16
N LEU A 194 -25.26 13.07 -9.91
CA LEU A 194 -25.38 11.61 -9.90
C LEU A 194 -24.41 10.90 -10.87
N ILE A 195 -23.52 11.62 -11.53
CA ILE A 195 -22.62 11.04 -12.53
C ILE A 195 -21.69 10.00 -11.90
N LEU A 196 -21.02 10.34 -10.80
CA LEU A 196 -20.07 9.42 -10.16
C LEU A 196 -20.76 8.18 -9.56
N PRO A 197 -21.86 8.30 -8.77
CA PRO A 197 -22.59 7.13 -8.30
C PRO A 197 -23.03 6.18 -9.42
N VAL A 198 -23.52 6.71 -10.54
CA VAL A 198 -23.95 5.91 -11.69
C VAL A 198 -22.76 5.25 -12.38
N LEU A 199 -21.63 5.93 -12.53
CA LEU A 199 -20.41 5.34 -13.11
C LEU A 199 -19.85 4.23 -12.24
N CYS A 200 -19.81 4.40 -10.92
CA CYS A 200 -19.41 3.36 -9.98
C CYS A 200 -20.36 2.14 -10.02
N LEU A 201 -21.67 2.39 -10.14
CA LEU A 201 -22.66 1.32 -10.34
C LEU A 201 -22.42 0.56 -11.65
N ILE A 202 -22.21 1.26 -12.76
CA ILE A 202 -21.92 0.65 -14.06
C ILE A 202 -20.64 -0.20 -13.98
N ASN A 203 -19.58 0.32 -13.35
CA ASN A 203 -18.33 -0.40 -13.14
C ASN A 203 -18.60 -1.70 -12.36
N LEU A 204 -19.31 -1.61 -11.25
CA LEU A 204 -19.68 -2.77 -10.44
C LEU A 204 -20.48 -3.81 -11.23
N VAL A 205 -21.50 -3.40 -11.99
CA VAL A 205 -22.32 -4.29 -12.82
C VAL A 205 -21.47 -5.02 -13.87
N ILE A 206 -20.56 -4.31 -14.55
CA ILE A 206 -19.65 -4.92 -15.54
C ILE A 206 -18.69 -5.90 -14.87
N ILE A 207 -18.18 -5.59 -13.68
CA ILE A 207 -17.34 -6.51 -12.91
C ILE A 207 -18.11 -7.78 -12.54
N ILE A 208 -19.36 -7.66 -12.08
CA ILE A 208 -20.22 -8.80 -11.76
C ILE A 208 -20.47 -9.65 -13.01
N ILE A 209 -20.83 -9.04 -14.15
CA ILE A 209 -21.02 -9.75 -15.42
C ILE A 209 -19.74 -10.49 -15.81
N ASN A 210 -18.57 -9.88 -15.60
CA ASN A 210 -17.28 -10.49 -15.95
C ASN A 210 -16.93 -11.72 -15.10
N VAL A 211 -17.48 -11.87 -13.90
CA VAL A 211 -17.34 -13.09 -13.10
C VAL A 211 -17.90 -14.30 -13.88
N PHE A 212 -19.01 -14.10 -14.61
CA PHE A 212 -19.64 -15.14 -15.42
C PHE A 212 -18.96 -15.31 -16.79
N VAL A 213 -18.66 -14.23 -17.49
CA VAL A 213 -18.06 -14.24 -18.84
C VAL A 213 -16.58 -14.63 -18.83
N LYS A 214 -15.89 -14.44 -17.71
CA LYS A 214 -14.46 -14.77 -17.49
C LYS A 214 -13.51 -14.12 -18.51
N ASN A 215 -13.85 -12.95 -19.04
CA ASN A 215 -13.00 -12.23 -20.00
C ASN A 215 -11.85 -11.53 -19.27
N LYS A 216 -10.62 -12.08 -19.41
CA LYS A 216 -9.42 -11.55 -18.75
C LYS A 216 -9.10 -10.10 -19.13
N GLN A 217 -9.36 -9.70 -20.38
CA GLN A 217 -9.03 -8.33 -20.85
C GLN A 217 -9.98 -7.29 -20.28
N LEU A 218 -11.27 -7.59 -20.29
CA LEU A 218 -12.29 -6.73 -19.69
C LEU A 218 -12.03 -6.59 -18.18
N ARG A 219 -11.62 -7.66 -17.51
CA ARG A 219 -11.27 -7.66 -16.10
C ARG A 219 -10.09 -6.75 -15.78
N THR A 220 -9.00 -6.84 -16.56
CA THR A 220 -7.85 -5.93 -16.41
C THR A 220 -8.25 -4.47 -16.64
N PHE A 221 -9.14 -4.20 -17.62
CA PHE A 221 -9.64 -2.86 -17.85
C PHE A 221 -10.47 -2.35 -16.67
N MET A 222 -11.42 -3.14 -16.17
CA MET A 222 -12.25 -2.76 -15.03
C MET A 222 -11.42 -2.54 -13.76
N SER A 223 -10.38 -3.34 -13.54
CA SER A 223 -9.48 -3.14 -12.40
C SER A 223 -8.70 -1.82 -12.49
N ILE A 224 -8.31 -1.37 -13.67
CA ILE A 224 -7.69 -0.06 -13.88
C ILE A 224 -8.71 1.07 -13.67
N ILE A 225 -9.95 0.90 -14.12
CA ILE A 225 -11.02 1.90 -13.89
C ILE A 225 -11.28 2.05 -12.38
N SER A 226 -11.37 0.96 -11.62
CA SER A 226 -11.51 1.06 -10.15
C SER A 226 -10.33 1.78 -9.49
N LEU A 227 -9.08 1.57 -9.96
CA LEU A 227 -7.92 2.34 -9.47
C LEU A 227 -8.08 3.86 -9.71
N ILE A 228 -8.69 4.26 -10.82
CA ILE A 228 -8.95 5.68 -11.15
C ILE A 228 -10.14 6.23 -10.33
N PHE A 229 -11.16 5.41 -10.10
CA PHE A 229 -12.36 5.87 -9.40
C PHE A 229 -12.13 6.09 -7.90
N VAL A 230 -11.23 5.35 -7.25
CA VAL A 230 -10.95 5.53 -5.83
C VAL A 230 -10.55 6.97 -5.48
N PRO A 231 -9.50 7.58 -6.08
CA PRO A 231 -9.17 8.97 -5.76
C PRO A 231 -10.28 9.95 -6.14
N ILE A 232 -11.01 9.69 -7.23
CA ILE A 232 -12.14 10.53 -7.63
C ILE A 232 -13.25 10.46 -6.57
N THR A 233 -13.56 9.28 -6.05
CA THR A 233 -14.58 9.09 -5.01
C THR A 233 -14.20 9.83 -3.73
N LEU A 234 -12.92 9.78 -3.32
CA LEU A 234 -12.42 10.50 -2.16
C LEU A 234 -12.60 12.02 -2.30
N THR A 235 -12.12 12.59 -3.41
CA THR A 235 -12.22 14.04 -3.66
C THR A 235 -13.66 14.50 -3.86
N TYR A 236 -14.49 13.66 -4.46
CA TYR A 236 -15.88 13.98 -4.72
C TYR A 236 -16.72 14.00 -3.44
N SER A 237 -16.44 13.12 -2.49
CA SER A 237 -17.12 13.10 -1.19
C SER A 237 -16.88 14.37 -0.38
N ASP A 238 -15.68 14.95 -0.46
CA ASP A 238 -15.36 16.20 0.23
C ASP A 238 -16.13 17.39 -0.34
N ILE A 239 -16.38 17.40 -1.65
CA ILE A 239 -17.07 18.49 -2.34
C ILE A 239 -18.60 18.43 -2.12
N TYR A 240 -19.15 17.22 -2.01
CA TYR A 240 -20.59 16.95 -1.92
C TYR A 240 -20.98 16.23 -0.63
N SER A 241 -20.33 16.57 0.48
CA SER A 241 -20.47 15.91 1.80
C SER A 241 -21.88 15.95 2.37
N ASP A 242 -22.70 16.91 1.99
CA ASP A 242 -24.04 17.12 2.54
C ASP A 242 -25.07 16.09 2.02
N LEU A 243 -24.73 15.28 1.04
CA LEU A 243 -25.65 14.37 0.36
C LEU A 243 -25.17 12.91 0.46
N VAL A 244 -25.95 12.09 1.18
CA VAL A 244 -25.69 10.65 1.38
C VAL A 244 -25.41 9.90 0.07
N ILE A 245 -26.13 10.25 -1.00
CA ILE A 245 -25.97 9.60 -2.31
C ILE A 245 -24.57 9.83 -2.88
N ASN A 246 -24.02 11.01 -2.70
CA ASN A 246 -22.72 11.38 -3.26
C ASN A 246 -21.55 11.03 -2.34
N SER A 247 -21.77 11.04 -1.03
CA SER A 247 -20.73 10.80 -0.02
C SER A 247 -20.58 9.34 0.42
N ILE A 248 -21.58 8.48 0.23
CA ILE A 248 -21.57 7.10 0.74
C ILE A 248 -21.70 6.06 -0.38
N ILE A 249 -22.64 6.24 -1.31
CA ILE A 249 -22.95 5.23 -2.34
C ILE A 249 -21.75 4.88 -3.24
N PRO A 250 -20.96 5.84 -3.76
CA PRO A 250 -19.79 5.53 -4.59
C PRO A 250 -18.74 4.68 -3.83
N PHE A 251 -18.52 4.97 -2.55
CA PHE A 251 -17.60 4.18 -1.71
C PHE A 251 -18.05 2.72 -1.59
N ILE A 252 -19.34 2.49 -1.36
CA ILE A 252 -19.89 1.13 -1.25
C ILE A 252 -19.70 0.38 -2.57
N PHE A 253 -20.01 0.99 -3.71
CA PHE A 253 -19.88 0.35 -5.00
C PHE A 253 -18.41 0.02 -5.34
N GLU A 254 -17.48 0.94 -5.06
CA GLU A 254 -16.06 0.69 -5.29
C GLU A 254 -15.47 -0.34 -4.32
N LEU A 255 -15.88 -0.36 -3.04
CA LEU A 255 -15.48 -1.39 -2.10
C LEU A 255 -15.91 -2.79 -2.56
N ILE A 256 -17.15 -2.94 -3.01
CA ILE A 256 -17.66 -4.21 -3.53
C ILE A 256 -16.91 -4.59 -4.81
N SER A 257 -16.65 -3.63 -5.70
CA SER A 257 -15.90 -3.82 -6.95
C SER A 257 -14.50 -4.36 -6.69
N LEU A 258 -13.73 -3.71 -5.80
CA LEU A 258 -12.38 -4.12 -5.43
C LEU A 258 -12.37 -5.49 -4.76
N PHE A 259 -13.33 -5.77 -3.89
CA PHE A 259 -13.43 -7.07 -3.23
C PHE A 259 -13.67 -8.21 -4.22
N ILE A 260 -14.55 -8.01 -5.22
CA ILE A 260 -14.80 -8.99 -6.27
C ILE A 260 -13.54 -9.21 -7.13
N ILE A 261 -12.83 -8.12 -7.48
CA ILE A 261 -11.58 -8.20 -8.26
C ILE A 261 -10.54 -9.04 -7.52
N ILE A 262 -10.29 -8.77 -6.25
CA ILE A 262 -9.33 -9.52 -5.42
C ILE A 262 -9.69 -11.01 -5.38
N LYS A 263 -10.97 -11.34 -5.14
CA LYS A 263 -11.42 -12.75 -5.08
C LYS A 263 -11.31 -13.48 -6.41
N THR A 264 -11.50 -12.78 -7.52
CA THR A 264 -11.47 -13.39 -8.86
C THR A 264 -10.05 -13.54 -9.43
N GLU A 265 -9.11 -12.69 -9.00
CA GLU A 265 -7.73 -12.67 -9.50
C GLU A 265 -6.70 -12.94 -8.39
N LYS A 266 -6.72 -14.13 -7.80
CA LYS A 266 -5.85 -14.50 -6.67
C LYS A 266 -4.34 -14.27 -6.90
N ASN A 267 -3.85 -14.38 -8.13
CA ASN A 267 -2.43 -14.26 -8.49
C ASN A 267 -2.05 -12.94 -9.16
N ASN A 268 -2.88 -11.91 -9.05
CA ASN A 268 -2.55 -10.60 -9.62
C ASN A 268 -1.62 -9.83 -8.66
N PRO A 269 -0.43 -9.37 -9.11
CA PRO A 269 0.47 -8.57 -8.27
C PRO A 269 -0.16 -7.25 -7.80
N LEU A 270 -1.18 -6.74 -8.51
CA LEU A 270 -1.92 -5.54 -8.12
C LEU A 270 -2.87 -5.75 -6.93
N ASN A 271 -3.08 -7.00 -6.49
CA ASN A 271 -3.98 -7.27 -5.35
C ASN A 271 -3.56 -6.55 -4.08
N TYR A 272 -2.25 -6.37 -3.83
CA TYR A 272 -1.77 -5.59 -2.69
C TYR A 272 -2.20 -4.12 -2.77
N ILE A 273 -2.19 -3.53 -3.97
CA ILE A 273 -2.67 -2.16 -4.19
C ILE A 273 -4.18 -2.08 -3.94
N TYR A 274 -4.96 -3.03 -4.45
CA TYR A 274 -6.41 -3.07 -4.22
C TYR A 274 -6.75 -3.21 -2.73
N VAL A 275 -5.98 -3.98 -1.98
CA VAL A 275 -6.14 -4.10 -0.52
C VAL A 275 -5.90 -2.76 0.17
N ILE A 276 -4.83 -2.06 -0.19
CA ILE A 276 -4.54 -0.71 0.35
C ILE A 276 -5.69 0.25 0.01
N LEU A 277 -6.21 0.19 -1.21
CA LEU A 277 -7.34 1.04 -1.63
C LEU A 277 -8.63 0.74 -0.87
N ILE A 278 -8.90 -0.52 -0.53
CA ILE A 278 -10.01 -0.88 0.35
C ILE A 278 -9.86 -0.18 1.71
N TYR A 279 -8.67 -0.18 2.30
CA TYR A 279 -8.44 0.54 3.55
C TYR A 279 -8.64 2.05 3.41
N VAL A 280 -8.12 2.64 2.34
CA VAL A 280 -8.28 4.08 2.06
C VAL A 280 -9.76 4.45 1.88
N LEU A 281 -10.52 3.64 1.12
CA LEU A 281 -11.96 3.85 0.96
C LEU A 281 -12.73 3.71 2.28
N THR A 282 -12.38 2.74 3.13
CA THR A 282 -13.03 2.59 4.43
C THR A 282 -12.74 3.75 5.36
N LEU A 283 -11.53 4.33 5.30
CA LEU A 283 -11.18 5.55 6.03
C LEU A 283 -12.03 6.76 5.60
N GLY A 284 -12.45 6.85 4.34
CA GLY A 284 -13.38 7.89 3.86
C GLY A 284 -14.85 7.56 4.18
N LEU A 285 -15.25 6.30 3.99
CA LEU A 285 -16.65 5.88 4.14
C LEU A 285 -17.16 5.98 5.59
N VAL A 286 -16.36 5.48 6.54
CA VAL A 286 -16.82 5.36 7.95
C VAL A 286 -17.10 6.72 8.58
N PRO A 287 -16.26 7.76 8.45
CA PRO A 287 -16.60 9.10 8.93
C PRO A 287 -17.90 9.65 8.31
N ASN A 288 -18.06 9.50 6.99
CA ASN A 288 -19.26 9.98 6.30
C ASN A 288 -20.55 9.32 6.81
N ILE A 289 -20.49 8.04 7.18
CA ILE A 289 -21.63 7.35 7.79
C ILE A 289 -21.88 7.89 9.21
N ILE A 290 -20.85 8.10 10.01
CA ILE A 290 -20.97 8.49 11.41
C ILE A 290 -21.47 9.94 11.52
N ASN A 291 -21.01 10.84 10.64
CA ASN A 291 -21.49 12.21 10.56
C ASN A 291 -23.01 12.34 10.38
N LEU A 292 -23.66 11.31 9.83
CA LEU A 292 -25.14 11.28 9.76
C LEU A 292 -25.82 11.12 11.11
N PHE A 293 -25.11 10.61 12.12
CA PHE A 293 -25.69 10.25 13.42
C PHE A 293 -25.19 11.12 14.58
N THR A 294 -24.06 11.83 14.42
CA THR A 294 -23.43 12.59 15.49
C THR A 294 -23.00 13.97 15.03
N SER A 295 -23.18 14.97 15.90
CA SER A 295 -22.72 16.35 15.69
C SER A 295 -21.54 16.74 16.58
N SER A 296 -21.09 15.84 17.48
CA SER A 296 -19.98 16.09 18.41
C SER A 296 -18.68 15.52 17.87
N ILE A 297 -17.73 16.36 17.52
CA ILE A 297 -16.44 16.01 16.92
C ILE A 297 -15.66 14.95 17.73
N SER A 298 -15.67 15.03 19.06
CA SER A 298 -14.93 14.09 19.91
C SER A 298 -15.57 12.70 19.94
N ILE A 299 -16.89 12.62 19.99
CA ILE A 299 -17.64 11.35 19.95
C ILE A 299 -17.55 10.74 18.55
N GLU A 300 -17.66 11.55 17.52
CA GLU A 300 -17.51 11.16 16.12
C GLU A 300 -16.14 10.51 15.87
N LEU A 301 -15.04 11.15 16.29
CA LEU A 301 -13.70 10.61 16.13
C LEU A 301 -13.54 9.26 16.85
N PHE A 302 -14.02 9.15 18.09
CA PHE A 302 -13.97 7.91 18.86
C PHE A 302 -14.72 6.78 18.17
N ILE A 303 -15.98 7.00 17.78
CA ILE A 303 -16.82 5.98 17.12
C ILE A 303 -16.22 5.61 15.76
N THR A 304 -15.67 6.57 15.01
CA THR A 304 -15.01 6.34 13.72
C THR A 304 -13.80 5.40 13.87
N ILE A 305 -12.90 5.71 14.79
CA ILE A 305 -11.69 4.89 15.00
C ILE A 305 -12.08 3.51 15.53
N LEU A 306 -13.05 3.41 16.43
CA LEU A 306 -13.55 2.15 16.98
C LEU A 306 -14.17 1.27 15.88
N SER A 307 -15.05 1.84 15.06
CA SER A 307 -15.72 1.09 13.97
C SER A 307 -14.74 0.63 12.89
N LEU A 308 -13.72 1.43 12.56
CA LEU A 308 -12.63 1.03 11.69
C LEU A 308 -11.79 -0.11 12.30
N ALA A 309 -11.46 -0.02 13.58
CA ALA A 309 -10.74 -1.08 14.28
C ALA A 309 -11.52 -2.40 14.27
N LEU A 310 -12.84 -2.35 14.54
CA LEU A 310 -13.71 -3.53 14.47
C LEU A 310 -13.83 -4.10 13.05
N LEU A 311 -13.99 -3.25 12.04
CA LEU A 311 -14.02 -3.67 10.64
C LEU A 311 -12.74 -4.41 10.25
N TYR A 312 -11.58 -3.85 10.59
CA TYR A 312 -10.30 -4.47 10.25
C TYR A 312 -10.05 -5.74 11.08
N PHE A 313 -10.54 -5.80 12.31
CA PHE A 313 -10.51 -7.04 13.09
C PHE A 313 -11.35 -8.14 12.43
N ILE A 314 -12.55 -7.83 11.93
CA ILE A 314 -13.36 -8.79 11.16
C ILE A 314 -12.62 -9.23 9.90
N LEU A 315 -11.97 -8.32 9.17
CA LEU A 315 -11.15 -8.65 8.00
C LEU A 315 -9.95 -9.55 8.35
N THR A 316 -9.38 -9.47 9.56
CA THR A 316 -8.32 -10.41 9.98
C THR A 316 -8.80 -11.85 10.06
N ILE A 317 -10.07 -12.06 10.37
CA ILE A 317 -10.67 -13.39 10.54
C ILE A 317 -11.08 -14.00 9.19
N ILE A 318 -11.64 -13.16 8.29
CA ILE A 318 -12.32 -13.64 7.07
C ILE A 318 -11.37 -13.70 5.86
N SER A 319 -10.29 -12.91 5.84
CA SER A 319 -9.46 -12.71 4.65
C SER A 319 -8.29 -13.68 4.52
N ASP A 320 -7.71 -13.74 3.32
CA ASP A 320 -6.50 -14.52 3.02
C ASP A 320 -5.30 -14.01 3.84
N LYS A 321 -4.29 -14.85 4.03
CA LYS A 321 -3.15 -14.65 4.95
C LYS A 321 -2.49 -13.26 4.87
N SER A 322 -2.23 -12.74 3.68
CA SER A 322 -1.56 -11.44 3.49
C SER A 322 -2.44 -10.25 3.94
N ILE A 323 -3.72 -10.29 3.56
CA ILE A 323 -4.71 -9.28 3.94
C ILE A 323 -4.94 -9.33 5.45
N SER A 324 -5.05 -10.54 5.99
CA SER A 324 -5.26 -10.79 7.39
C SER A 324 -4.15 -10.20 8.27
N VAL A 325 -2.87 -10.30 7.88
CA VAL A 325 -1.75 -9.68 8.61
C VAL A 325 -1.83 -8.15 8.57
N MET A 326 -2.09 -7.57 7.40
CA MET A 326 -2.20 -6.12 7.25
C MET A 326 -3.38 -5.55 8.05
N SER A 327 -4.53 -6.22 7.98
CA SER A 327 -5.72 -5.86 8.77
C SER A 327 -5.44 -5.93 10.27
N TYR A 328 -4.71 -6.95 10.74
CA TYR A 328 -4.33 -7.08 12.14
C TYR A 328 -3.46 -5.91 12.61
N ILE A 329 -2.44 -5.53 11.84
CA ILE A 329 -1.58 -4.37 12.15
C ILE A 329 -2.41 -3.09 12.28
N LEU A 330 -3.30 -2.83 11.31
CA LEU A 330 -4.17 -1.66 11.33
C LEU A 330 -5.15 -1.68 12.51
N THR A 331 -5.72 -2.84 12.84
CA THR A 331 -6.57 -3.00 14.03
C THR A 331 -5.81 -2.58 15.29
N MET A 332 -4.58 -3.03 15.47
CA MET A 332 -3.77 -2.67 16.64
C MET A 332 -3.46 -1.17 16.67
N ILE A 333 -3.01 -0.59 15.56
CA ILE A 333 -2.71 0.85 15.46
C ILE A 333 -3.94 1.68 15.81
N LEU A 334 -5.08 1.40 15.20
CA LEU A 334 -6.32 2.16 15.44
C LEU A 334 -6.85 1.97 16.86
N SER A 335 -6.74 0.77 17.41
CA SER A 335 -7.15 0.52 18.80
C SER A 335 -6.34 1.33 19.80
N TYR A 336 -5.01 1.43 19.60
CA TYR A 336 -4.17 2.28 20.45
C TYR A 336 -4.45 3.77 20.22
N LEU A 337 -4.59 4.21 18.96
CA LEU A 337 -4.97 5.60 18.67
C LEU A 337 -6.27 5.98 19.35
N ASN A 338 -7.26 5.08 19.38
CA ASN A 338 -8.53 5.32 20.02
C ASN A 338 -8.39 5.54 21.54
N ILE A 339 -7.53 4.77 22.21
CA ILE A 339 -7.23 4.96 23.64
C ILE A 339 -6.61 6.35 23.87
N PHE A 340 -5.63 6.75 23.06
CA PHE A 340 -4.95 8.05 23.23
C PHE A 340 -5.83 9.24 22.86
N CYS A 341 -6.66 9.13 21.82
CA CYS A 341 -7.56 10.22 21.41
C CYS A 341 -8.71 10.44 22.40
N TYR A 342 -9.12 9.41 23.15
CA TYR A 342 -10.24 9.48 24.10
C TYR A 342 -9.80 9.47 25.57
N SER A 343 -8.61 10.00 25.84
CA SER A 343 -8.04 10.10 27.20
C SER A 343 -8.89 10.86 28.24
N ILE A 344 -10.06 11.38 27.84
CA ILE A 344 -10.98 12.15 28.69
C ILE A 344 -11.73 11.26 29.70
N ARG A 345 -11.82 9.93 29.46
CA ARG A 345 -12.52 8.98 30.35
C ARG A 345 -11.67 7.72 30.55
N PRO A 346 -10.83 7.70 31.60
CA PRO A 346 -9.92 6.59 31.82
C PRO A 346 -10.62 5.25 32.09
N GLU A 347 -11.91 5.26 32.54
CA GLU A 347 -12.69 4.03 32.71
C GLU A 347 -12.93 3.32 31.36
N VAL A 348 -13.20 4.08 30.29
CA VAL A 348 -13.37 3.53 28.94
C VAL A 348 -12.05 2.99 28.41
N ALA A 349 -10.94 3.70 28.68
CA ALA A 349 -9.61 3.25 28.32
C ALA A 349 -9.23 1.91 29.00
N ILE A 350 -9.64 1.68 30.24
CA ILE A 350 -9.45 0.40 30.94
C ILE A 350 -10.15 -0.73 30.18
N ILE A 351 -11.43 -0.55 29.83
CA ILE A 351 -12.19 -1.57 29.09
C ILE A 351 -11.54 -1.87 27.73
N MET A 352 -11.16 -0.82 26.98
CA MET A 352 -10.54 -0.97 25.66
C MET A 352 -9.19 -1.70 25.75
N THR A 353 -8.35 -1.35 26.73
CA THR A 353 -7.06 -2.02 26.92
C THR A 353 -7.20 -3.48 27.34
N LEU A 354 -8.21 -3.82 28.15
CA LEU A 354 -8.53 -5.22 28.48
C LEU A 354 -8.93 -6.02 27.24
N ILE A 355 -9.78 -5.45 26.37
CA ILE A 355 -10.18 -6.10 25.11
C ILE A 355 -8.97 -6.32 24.20
N ILE A 356 -8.13 -5.31 24.02
CA ILE A 356 -6.92 -5.40 23.18
C ILE A 356 -5.95 -6.45 23.73
N GLY A 357 -5.72 -6.45 25.05
CA GLY A 357 -4.88 -7.45 25.72
C GLY A 357 -5.43 -8.87 25.53
N ALA A 358 -6.74 -9.06 25.66
CA ALA A 358 -7.38 -10.35 25.39
C ALA A 358 -7.19 -10.82 23.95
N ILE A 359 -7.35 -9.93 22.96
CA ILE A 359 -7.09 -10.23 21.53
C ILE A 359 -5.62 -10.63 21.32
N GLN A 360 -4.68 -9.91 21.93
CA GLN A 360 -3.24 -10.22 21.82
C GLN A 360 -2.90 -11.58 22.41
N ILE A 361 -3.38 -11.87 23.62
CA ILE A 361 -3.18 -13.18 24.30
C ILE A 361 -3.76 -14.31 23.46
N PHE A 362 -5.00 -14.11 22.93
CA PHE A 362 -5.62 -15.09 22.04
C PHE A 362 -4.79 -15.32 20.77
N THR A 363 -4.28 -14.23 20.16
CA THR A 363 -3.43 -14.31 18.96
C THR A 363 -2.11 -15.06 19.25
N ILE A 364 -1.48 -14.80 20.38
CA ILE A 364 -0.23 -15.50 20.79
C ILE A 364 -0.48 -16.99 20.97
N LYS A 365 -1.61 -17.36 21.57
CA LYS A 365 -1.91 -18.75 21.93
C LYS A 365 -2.45 -19.60 20.78
N PHE A 366 -3.29 -19.03 19.94
CA PHE A 366 -4.10 -19.78 18.96
C PHE A 366 -3.79 -19.47 17.50
N ASN A 367 -2.93 -18.49 17.21
CA ASN A 367 -2.63 -18.14 15.82
C ASN A 367 -1.30 -18.74 15.35
N ASP A 368 -1.33 -19.45 14.22
CA ASP A 368 -0.14 -20.07 13.63
C ASP A 368 0.71 -19.08 12.81
N GLU A 369 0.21 -17.87 12.55
CA GLU A 369 0.92 -16.87 11.77
C GLU A 369 2.00 -16.17 12.59
N LYS A 370 3.26 -16.52 12.33
CA LYS A 370 4.43 -15.99 13.05
C LYS A 370 4.44 -14.46 13.18
N ILE A 371 4.07 -13.73 12.11
CA ILE A 371 4.09 -12.26 12.11
C ILE A 371 3.09 -11.68 13.12
N LYS A 372 1.83 -12.13 13.12
CA LYS A 372 0.81 -11.67 14.06
C LYS A 372 1.20 -12.01 15.50
N LYS A 373 1.72 -13.21 15.70
CA LYS A 373 2.20 -13.67 17.00
C LYS A 373 3.31 -12.75 17.52
N THR A 374 4.35 -12.49 16.72
CA THR A 374 5.46 -11.61 17.12
C THR A 374 5.01 -10.17 17.40
N ILE A 375 4.07 -9.63 16.60
CA ILE A 375 3.51 -8.30 16.85
C ILE A 375 2.75 -8.26 18.17
N SER A 376 1.93 -9.29 18.44
CA SER A 376 1.18 -9.38 19.71
C SER A 376 2.09 -9.51 20.91
N GLU A 377 3.16 -10.31 20.80
CA GLU A 377 4.18 -10.47 21.83
C GLU A 377 4.89 -9.14 22.14
N LEU A 378 5.22 -8.36 21.10
CA LEU A 378 5.87 -7.05 21.22
C LEU A 378 4.96 -6.01 21.88
N LEU A 379 3.67 -6.00 21.52
CA LEU A 379 2.73 -4.98 21.97
C LEU A 379 2.10 -5.29 23.34
N LEU A 380 2.11 -6.54 23.78
CA LEU A 380 1.48 -6.94 25.04
C LEU A 380 2.00 -6.21 26.28
N PRO A 381 3.34 -6.00 26.48
CA PRO A 381 3.85 -5.21 27.59
C PRO A 381 3.39 -3.74 27.56
N ILE A 382 3.27 -3.16 26.36
CA ILE A 382 2.76 -1.79 26.17
C ILE A 382 1.29 -1.71 26.58
N THR A 383 0.48 -2.68 26.16
CA THR A 383 -0.94 -2.77 26.57
C THR A 383 -1.06 -2.89 28.07
N MET A 384 -0.24 -3.71 28.69
CA MET A 384 -0.21 -3.89 30.12
C MET A 384 0.17 -2.58 30.85
N PHE A 385 1.15 -1.84 30.35
CA PHE A 385 1.52 -0.54 30.92
C PHE A 385 0.36 0.47 30.82
N ILE A 386 -0.30 0.57 29.67
CA ILE A 386 -1.45 1.47 29.46
C ILE A 386 -2.60 1.08 30.40
N LEU A 387 -2.84 -0.21 30.60
CA LEU A 387 -3.84 -0.70 31.53
C LEU A 387 -3.53 -0.27 32.97
N ILE A 388 -2.31 -0.49 33.42
CA ILE A 388 -1.85 -0.11 34.76
C ILE A 388 -1.96 1.40 34.95
N TYR A 389 -1.54 2.18 33.94
CA TYR A 389 -1.62 3.65 33.96
C TYR A 389 -3.07 4.11 34.20
N ASN A 390 -4.02 3.63 33.39
CA ASN A 390 -5.41 4.02 33.53
C ASN A 390 -6.06 3.55 34.85
N ILE A 391 -5.71 2.35 35.35
CA ILE A 391 -6.19 1.86 36.65
C ILE A 391 -5.69 2.77 37.78
N PHE A 392 -4.41 3.13 37.75
CA PHE A 392 -3.84 3.99 38.79
C PHE A 392 -4.37 5.42 38.72
N GLU A 393 -4.66 5.94 37.52
CA GLU A 393 -5.29 7.25 37.33
C GLU A 393 -6.72 7.29 37.93
N VAL A 394 -7.52 6.22 37.72
CA VAL A 394 -8.89 6.15 38.22
C VAL A 394 -8.99 5.90 39.71
N PHE A 395 -8.17 4.98 40.25
CA PHE A 395 -8.40 4.44 41.61
C PHE A 395 -7.38 4.93 42.64
N ILE A 396 -6.20 5.41 42.26
CA ILE A 396 -5.08 5.62 43.20
C ILE A 396 -4.50 7.03 43.10
N ASP A 397 -4.70 7.75 41.98
CA ASP A 397 -4.06 9.04 41.69
C ASP A 397 -2.52 8.99 41.92
N ALA A 398 -1.88 7.94 41.38
CA ALA A 398 -0.49 7.69 41.59
C ALA A 398 0.41 8.43 40.58
N LYS A 399 1.60 8.82 41.05
CA LYS A 399 2.58 9.48 40.20
C LYS A 399 3.14 8.49 39.15
N LEU A 400 3.50 9.02 37.98
CA LEU A 400 3.99 8.23 36.83
C LEU A 400 5.18 7.33 37.17
N GLU A 401 6.08 7.79 38.05
CA GLU A 401 7.23 6.98 38.50
C GLU A 401 6.81 5.68 39.19
N LEU A 402 5.74 5.70 40.02
CA LEU A 402 5.23 4.51 40.68
C LEU A 402 4.56 3.54 39.71
N ILE A 403 3.83 4.09 38.73
CA ILE A 403 3.18 3.30 37.67
C ILE A 403 4.22 2.55 36.84
N LEU A 404 5.30 3.22 36.46
CA LEU A 404 6.42 2.61 35.72
C LEU A 404 7.14 1.51 36.53
N LEU A 405 7.33 1.72 37.84
CA LEU A 405 7.92 0.71 38.72
C LEU A 405 7.01 -0.53 38.82
N VAL A 406 5.71 -0.37 39.00
CA VAL A 406 4.76 -1.48 39.04
C VAL A 406 4.74 -2.23 37.70
N ALA A 407 4.75 -1.51 36.56
CA ALA A 407 4.82 -2.11 35.25
C ALA A 407 6.12 -2.93 35.04
N SER A 408 7.25 -2.40 35.50
CA SER A 408 8.54 -3.12 35.46
C SER A 408 8.48 -4.41 36.29
N ILE A 409 7.98 -4.34 37.51
CA ILE A 409 7.83 -5.51 38.39
C ILE A 409 6.94 -6.57 37.75
N LEU A 410 5.80 -6.18 37.21
CA LEU A 410 4.86 -7.12 36.56
C LEU A 410 5.47 -7.76 35.30
N CYS A 411 6.16 -7.00 34.46
CA CYS A 411 6.87 -7.56 33.32
C CYS A 411 7.92 -8.61 33.76
N PHE A 412 8.63 -8.31 34.81
CA PHE A 412 9.62 -9.23 35.36
C PHE A 412 9.00 -10.50 35.98
N LEU A 413 7.91 -10.36 36.73
CA LEU A 413 7.18 -11.51 37.28
C LEU A 413 6.63 -12.42 36.18
N ILE A 414 6.08 -11.82 35.11
CA ILE A 414 5.60 -12.57 33.95
C ILE A 414 6.77 -13.31 33.28
N ASN A 415 7.91 -12.65 33.08
CA ASN A 415 9.10 -13.27 32.52
C ASN A 415 9.58 -14.46 33.36
N THR A 416 9.69 -14.32 34.68
CA THR A 416 10.09 -15.41 35.58
C THR A 416 9.12 -16.57 35.59
N PHE A 417 7.80 -16.29 35.48
CA PHE A 417 6.76 -17.31 35.42
C PHE A 417 6.80 -18.11 34.10
N ILE A 418 6.97 -17.42 32.96
CA ILE A 418 7.05 -18.07 31.66
C ILE A 418 8.36 -18.89 31.55
N ASN A 419 9.50 -18.35 32.01
CA ASN A 419 10.79 -19.01 31.96
C ASN A 419 10.82 -20.33 32.74
N LYS A 420 9.98 -20.44 33.77
CA LYS A 420 9.85 -21.68 34.56
C LYS A 420 9.17 -22.81 33.77
N ASN A 421 8.31 -22.48 32.83
CA ASN A 421 7.45 -23.43 32.09
C ASN A 421 7.98 -23.77 30.69
N GLU A 422 8.68 -22.85 30.01
CA GLU A 422 9.20 -23.05 28.66
C GLU A 422 10.60 -22.46 28.49
N LYS A 423 11.54 -23.27 27.96
CA LYS A 423 12.90 -22.79 27.67
C LYS A 423 12.92 -21.75 26.58
N GLU A 424 13.43 -20.55 26.85
CA GLU A 424 13.83 -19.48 25.93
C GLU A 424 12.88 -19.22 24.76
N THR A 425 11.74 -18.60 25.02
CA THR A 425 10.85 -18.10 23.98
C THR A 425 11.13 -16.61 23.70
N VAL A 426 10.83 -16.14 22.49
CA VAL A 426 10.95 -14.72 22.08
C VAL A 426 10.19 -13.81 23.04
N ILE A 427 9.07 -14.28 23.58
CA ILE A 427 8.22 -13.53 24.51
C ILE A 427 8.97 -13.21 25.83
N ASN A 428 9.82 -14.10 26.31
CA ASN A 428 10.61 -13.88 27.54
C ASN A 428 11.56 -12.71 27.36
N SER A 429 12.32 -12.69 26.26
CA SER A 429 13.25 -11.60 25.93
C SER A 429 12.54 -10.26 25.77
N ILE A 430 11.32 -10.27 25.23
CA ILE A 430 10.50 -9.05 25.09
C ILE A 430 10.07 -8.52 26.46
N PHE A 431 9.51 -9.36 27.34
CA PHE A 431 9.11 -8.92 28.67
C PHE A 431 10.29 -8.47 29.53
N GLU A 432 11.42 -9.12 29.41
CA GLU A 432 12.67 -8.73 30.07
C GLU A 432 13.10 -7.33 29.58
N ALA A 433 13.18 -7.11 28.27
CA ALA A 433 13.53 -5.81 27.69
C ALA A 433 12.60 -4.68 28.15
N PHE A 434 11.28 -4.91 28.14
CA PHE A 434 10.30 -3.91 28.60
C PHE A 434 10.39 -3.65 30.10
N ALA A 435 10.68 -4.66 30.94
CA ALA A 435 10.94 -4.47 32.35
C ALA A 435 12.07 -3.46 32.60
N PHE A 436 13.17 -3.58 31.84
CA PHE A 436 14.30 -2.64 31.91
C PHE A 436 13.97 -1.26 31.33
N ILE A 437 13.24 -1.19 30.22
CA ILE A 437 12.80 0.09 29.65
C ILE A 437 11.97 0.85 30.68
N PHE A 438 10.97 0.22 31.29
CA PHE A 438 10.12 0.88 32.27
C PHE A 438 10.91 1.28 33.53
N LEU A 439 11.85 0.46 33.99
CA LEU A 439 12.71 0.80 35.10
C LEU A 439 13.64 1.97 34.78
N SER A 440 14.23 2.00 33.58
CA SER A 440 15.11 3.08 33.12
C SER A 440 14.35 4.41 32.99
N VAL A 441 13.14 4.36 32.39
CA VAL A 441 12.27 5.54 32.26
C VAL A 441 11.82 6.03 33.63
N SER A 442 11.47 5.12 34.55
CA SER A 442 11.17 5.48 35.95
C SER A 442 12.34 6.19 36.62
N SER A 443 13.57 5.72 36.45
CA SER A 443 14.78 6.37 36.97
C SER A 443 14.91 7.81 36.46
N ILE A 444 14.68 8.01 35.15
CA ILE A 444 14.72 9.34 34.53
C ILE A 444 13.63 10.24 35.13
N VAL A 445 12.40 9.76 35.23
CA VAL A 445 11.27 10.53 35.77
C VAL A 445 11.53 10.91 37.24
N ILE A 446 12.03 9.97 38.05
CA ILE A 446 12.41 10.22 39.46
C ILE A 446 13.48 11.29 39.58
N ILE A 447 14.45 11.35 38.68
CA ILE A 447 15.51 12.35 38.69
C ILE A 447 14.98 13.73 38.35
N PHE A 448 14.12 13.84 37.35
CA PHE A 448 13.60 15.15 36.90
C PHE A 448 12.45 15.68 37.76
N ASN A 449 11.53 14.82 38.21
CA ASN A 449 10.30 15.26 38.92
C ASN A 449 10.39 15.04 40.45
N GLY A 450 11.43 14.51 40.97
CA GLY A 450 11.58 13.76 42.14
C GLY A 450 11.47 14.43 43.49
N ASN A 451 10.31 14.32 44.12
CA ASN A 451 10.10 14.61 45.54
C ASN A 451 9.84 13.33 46.38
N SER A 452 9.75 12.15 45.77
CA SER A 452 9.43 10.89 46.48
C SER A 452 10.70 10.07 46.80
N LEU A 453 11.15 10.15 48.04
CA LEU A 453 12.25 9.31 48.53
C LEU A 453 11.91 7.80 48.43
N THR A 454 10.67 7.44 48.67
CA THR A 454 10.18 6.07 48.60
C THR A 454 10.26 5.49 47.19
N ALA A 455 9.86 6.24 46.16
CA ALA A 455 9.98 5.81 44.76
C ALA A 455 11.45 5.66 44.33
N PHE A 456 12.32 6.54 44.79
CA PHE A 456 13.76 6.45 44.55
C PHE A 456 14.35 5.18 45.16
N LEU A 457 14.07 4.91 46.45
CA LEU A 457 14.59 3.71 47.14
C LEU A 457 14.06 2.41 46.48
N LEU A 458 12.81 2.36 46.10
CA LEU A 458 12.22 1.21 45.40
C LEU A 458 12.90 0.99 44.04
N ASN A 459 13.16 2.07 43.31
CA ASN A 459 13.84 2.02 42.02
C ASN A 459 15.25 1.43 42.17
N GLU A 460 16.02 1.89 43.16
CA GLU A 460 17.39 1.39 43.42
C GLU A 460 17.39 -0.08 43.85
N LEU A 461 16.43 -0.49 44.70
CA LEU A 461 16.28 -1.89 45.08
C LEU A 461 15.97 -2.79 43.88
N LEU A 462 15.13 -2.34 42.97
CA LEU A 462 14.85 -3.08 41.75
C LEU A 462 16.08 -3.19 40.84
N TRP A 463 16.86 -2.11 40.69
CA TRP A 463 18.13 -2.18 39.95
C TRP A 463 19.12 -3.17 40.54
N ILE A 464 19.26 -3.20 41.85
CA ILE A 464 20.11 -4.17 42.57
C ILE A 464 19.59 -5.59 42.32
N TYR A 465 18.30 -5.81 42.42
CA TYR A 465 17.69 -7.10 42.17
C TYR A 465 17.91 -7.60 40.73
N TYR A 466 17.70 -6.75 39.73
CA TYR A 466 17.97 -7.08 38.34
C TYR A 466 19.44 -7.39 38.08
N PHE A 467 20.33 -6.63 38.70
CA PHE A 467 21.75 -6.86 38.62
C PHE A 467 22.14 -8.25 39.12
N ILE A 468 21.64 -8.65 40.30
CA ILE A 468 21.86 -9.96 40.89
C ILE A 468 21.27 -11.07 39.98
N TYR A 469 20.11 -10.84 39.41
CA TYR A 469 19.49 -11.78 38.48
C TYR A 469 20.34 -12.02 37.22
N VAL A 470 20.90 -10.98 36.63
CA VAL A 470 21.79 -11.08 35.45
C VAL A 470 23.09 -11.86 35.81
N LEU A 471 23.65 -11.62 36.98
CA LEU A 471 24.85 -12.33 37.46
C LEU A 471 24.61 -13.84 37.69
N ILE A 472 23.42 -14.20 38.18
CA ILE A 472 23.09 -15.60 38.48
C ILE A 472 22.84 -16.40 37.20
N ASN A 473 22.20 -15.81 36.20
CA ASN A 473 21.76 -16.54 35.01
C ASN A 473 22.88 -16.83 33.98
N LYS A 474 24.11 -16.38 34.18
CA LYS A 474 25.35 -16.71 33.42
C LYS A 474 25.28 -16.78 31.88
N ASN A 475 24.19 -16.41 31.27
CA ASN A 475 24.05 -16.41 29.82
C ASN A 475 24.46 -15.03 29.27
N ILE A 476 25.71 -14.89 28.87
CA ILE A 476 26.25 -13.66 28.25
C ILE A 476 25.76 -13.60 26.82
N LYS A 477 24.51 -13.17 26.63
CA LYS A 477 23.97 -12.74 25.34
C LYS A 477 24.18 -11.23 25.19
N SER A 478 24.12 -10.73 23.97
CA SER A 478 24.17 -9.29 23.66
C SER A 478 23.21 -8.44 24.50
N GLU A 479 22.09 -9.02 24.91
CA GLU A 479 21.11 -8.46 25.84
C GLU A 479 21.72 -8.06 27.18
N ASN A 480 22.60 -8.88 27.74
CA ASN A 480 23.25 -8.60 29.00
C ASN A 480 24.20 -7.39 28.95
N ILE A 481 24.80 -7.12 27.77
CA ILE A 481 25.64 -5.93 27.55
C ILE A 481 24.77 -4.66 27.56
N VAL A 482 23.61 -4.70 26.93
CA VAL A 482 22.65 -3.57 26.95
C VAL A 482 22.15 -3.32 28.36
N MET A 483 21.86 -4.39 29.11
CA MET A 483 21.46 -4.33 30.52
C MET A 483 22.53 -3.70 31.39
N LEU A 484 23.79 -4.10 31.19
CA LEU A 484 24.92 -3.55 31.92
C LEU A 484 25.11 -2.07 31.65
N THR A 485 25.02 -1.64 30.37
CA THR A 485 25.13 -0.22 30.00
C THR A 485 24.00 0.62 30.57
N LEU A 486 22.78 0.11 30.59
CA LEU A 486 21.63 0.80 31.20
C LEU A 486 21.79 0.91 32.73
N THR A 487 22.30 -0.13 33.39
CA THR A 487 22.58 -0.08 34.84
C THR A 487 23.65 0.98 35.19
N ILE A 488 24.70 1.07 34.37
CA ILE A 488 25.75 2.09 34.53
C ILE A 488 25.17 3.49 34.33
N CYS A 489 24.32 3.68 33.30
CA CYS A 489 23.64 4.95 33.07
C CYS A 489 22.73 5.35 34.24
N ASN A 490 21.99 4.40 34.81
CA ASN A 490 21.16 4.66 35.99
C ASN A 490 21.98 5.08 37.22
N LEU A 491 23.08 4.39 37.52
CA LEU A 491 24.00 4.77 38.61
C LEU A 491 24.57 6.17 38.38
N PHE A 492 24.89 6.52 37.14
CA PHE A 492 25.36 7.86 36.78
C PHE A 492 24.30 8.93 37.03
N LEU A 493 23.07 8.68 36.61
CA LEU A 493 21.93 9.60 36.81
C LEU A 493 21.61 9.74 38.32
N CYS A 494 21.66 8.68 39.09
CA CYS A 494 21.47 8.72 40.54
C CYS A 494 22.56 9.52 41.26
N SER A 495 23.79 9.45 40.77
CA SER A 495 24.90 10.25 41.34
C SER A 495 24.69 11.76 41.15
N ILE A 496 24.14 12.17 40.02
CA ILE A 496 23.80 13.56 39.75
C ILE A 496 22.77 14.05 40.77
N ARG A 497 21.75 13.27 41.05
CA ARG A 497 20.69 13.64 41.98
C ARG A 497 21.15 13.72 43.43
N LEU A 498 21.97 12.76 43.88
CA LEU A 498 22.50 12.70 45.24
C LEU A 498 23.66 13.67 45.47
N ASN A 499 23.99 14.48 44.41
CA ASN A 499 25.13 15.42 44.47
C ASN A 499 26.45 14.76 44.88
N ILE A 500 26.62 13.46 44.56
CA ILE A 500 27.80 12.70 44.80
C ILE A 500 28.85 13.09 43.74
N LYS A 501 30.09 13.39 44.17
CA LYS A 501 31.16 13.74 43.24
C LYS A 501 31.34 12.61 42.21
N LEU A 502 31.36 12.97 40.93
CA LEU A 502 31.48 12.07 39.76
C LEU A 502 32.67 11.05 39.93
N TYR A 503 33.67 11.44 40.64
CA TYR A 503 34.84 10.62 41.00
C TYR A 503 34.45 9.34 41.72
N TYR A 504 33.54 9.34 42.70
CA TYR A 504 33.10 8.16 43.41
C TYR A 504 32.30 7.19 42.54
N VAL A 505 31.53 7.72 41.62
CA VAL A 505 30.79 6.91 40.65
C VAL A 505 31.72 6.22 39.65
N LEU A 506 32.72 6.95 39.16
CA LEU A 506 33.74 6.40 38.29
C LEU A 506 34.56 5.30 39.01
N LEU A 507 34.89 5.49 40.27
CA LEU A 507 35.56 4.46 41.11
C LEU A 507 34.69 3.21 41.28
N PHE A 508 33.38 3.37 41.50
CA PHE A 508 32.45 2.26 41.62
C PHE A 508 32.29 1.52 40.28
N VAL A 509 32.14 2.25 39.17
CA VAL A 509 32.04 1.68 37.82
C VAL A 509 33.33 0.97 37.39
N THR A 510 34.50 1.52 37.71
CA THR A 510 35.81 0.86 37.42
C THR A 510 36.04 -0.37 38.31
N GLY A 511 35.66 -0.30 39.58
CA GLY A 511 35.69 -1.45 40.49
C GLY A 511 34.73 -2.56 40.02
N TYR A 512 33.57 -2.19 39.52
CA TYR A 512 32.59 -3.11 38.95
C TYR A 512 33.07 -3.77 37.65
N ASN A 513 33.68 -3.02 36.74
CA ASN A 513 34.26 -3.56 35.50
C ASN A 513 35.44 -4.52 35.79
N SER A 514 36.21 -4.27 36.84
CA SER A 514 37.28 -5.20 37.26
C SER A 514 36.73 -6.52 37.79
N VAL A 515 35.61 -6.51 38.52
CA VAL A 515 34.95 -7.73 39.00
C VAL A 515 34.35 -8.54 37.83
N ASN A 516 33.76 -7.86 36.82
CA ASN A 516 33.22 -8.54 35.63
C ASN A 516 34.31 -9.13 34.72
N LEU A 517 35.47 -8.51 34.60
CA LEU A 517 36.62 -9.09 33.89
C LEU A 517 37.20 -10.36 34.59
N TYR A 518 36.97 -10.50 35.87
CA TYR A 518 37.37 -11.70 36.64
C TYR A 518 36.33 -12.83 36.58
N VAL A 519 35.08 -12.52 36.21
CA VAL A 519 33.95 -13.48 36.13
C VAL A 519 33.71 -13.95 34.69
N LEU A 520 34.24 -13.25 33.69
CA LEU A 520 34.35 -13.68 32.29
C LEU A 520 35.60 -14.52 32.06
#